data_8bb4fed399cb90cce7ea1121f99ecbee
#
_entry.id   8bb4fed399cb90cce7ea1121f99ecbee
#
_cell.length_a   1.000
_cell.length_b   1.000
_cell.length_c   1.000
_cell.angle_alpha   90.00
_cell.angle_beta   90.00
_cell.angle_gamma   90.00
#
_symmetry.space_group_name_H-M   'P 1'
#
loop_
_entity.id
_entity.type
_entity.pdbx_description
1 polymer ?
#
loop_
_entity_poly.entity_id
_entity_poly.type
_entity_poly.pdbx_seq_one_letter_code
_entity_poly.pdbx_strand_id
1 'polypeptide(L)'
;MKKQHNIDFSSDWNLVPAPESTATIKLKETYDLFINGKFVKPKSGKYFDTINPANEKVLAKVAEANEDDIDLAVKSARKAYNSTWSKLSGKERGKYLYRIARIIQERSREFAVVETLNGGKAIRESRDVDVPLAAAHFFYYAGWADKLEYAFPNRKIKPLGVAGQIIPWNFPLLMAAWKIAPALAAGNTVVIKSSETTPLTLYLLAEVLQEAELPAGVVNIVSGAGQTGSFIVNHPDVDKIAFTGSTAVGKIIMKAIAGTNKKSSMELGGKAANIIFEDAALDQAVEGIINGIFFNQGHVCCAGSRLYVQESVYSKVVQKLKDRMQALTIGDPIDKNTDIGAINSKKQLTTIQKYIEIGLQEGAEMYQPVCSVPDKGFWCKPTLFTKVSQSNRIAQEEIFGPVLAIQTFRTIDEVIDKANNSPYGLSAGVWTDKGSKIFNMTSQLRAGVVWANTFNKFDPASPFGGYKESGFGREGGVHGLNEYLKFV
;
A
#
# COMPACT_ATOMS: atom_id res chain seq x y z
N MET A 1 23.02 -31.58 -43.93
CA MET A 1 23.72 -31.20 -42.70
C MET A 1 22.84 -30.20 -41.93
N LYS A 2 22.23 -30.61 -40.83
CA LYS A 2 21.50 -29.69 -39.94
C LYS A 2 22.57 -28.91 -39.18
N LYS A 3 22.57 -27.57 -39.33
CA LYS A 3 23.38 -26.71 -38.47
C LYS A 3 22.87 -26.89 -37.03
N GLN A 4 23.67 -27.51 -36.17
CA GLN A 4 23.48 -27.43 -34.71
C GLN A 4 23.75 -25.97 -34.31
N HIS A 5 22.72 -25.27 -33.91
CA HIS A 5 22.88 -23.98 -33.23
C HIS A 5 23.32 -24.30 -31.79
N ASN A 6 24.60 -24.18 -31.53
CA ASN A 6 25.09 -24.18 -30.16
C ASN A 6 24.62 -22.88 -29.48
N ILE A 7 23.80 -23.02 -28.48
CA ILE A 7 23.44 -21.90 -27.62
C ILE A 7 24.66 -21.60 -26.75
N ASP A 8 25.19 -20.39 -26.87
CA ASP A 8 26.29 -19.91 -26.04
C ASP A 8 25.69 -19.37 -24.73
N PHE A 9 25.87 -20.11 -23.64
CA PHE A 9 25.44 -19.72 -22.30
C PHE A 9 26.43 -18.79 -21.59
N SER A 10 27.56 -18.46 -22.22
CA SER A 10 28.57 -17.53 -21.67
C SER A 10 28.31 -16.07 -22.08
N SER A 11 27.41 -15.82 -23.02
CA SER A 11 27.04 -14.46 -23.44
C SER A 11 26.07 -13.80 -22.45
N ASP A 12 26.26 -12.52 -22.23
CA ASP A 12 25.29 -11.70 -21.46
C ASP A 12 23.93 -11.74 -22.15
N TRP A 13 22.98 -12.42 -21.51
CA TRP A 13 21.60 -12.50 -22.01
C TRP A 13 20.88 -11.18 -21.75
N ASN A 14 20.75 -10.34 -22.77
CA ASN A 14 19.89 -9.17 -22.69
C ASN A 14 18.43 -9.62 -22.90
N LEU A 15 17.61 -9.37 -21.91
CA LEU A 15 16.16 -9.61 -22.02
C LEU A 15 15.57 -8.74 -23.14
N VAL A 16 14.86 -9.37 -24.06
CA VAL A 16 14.11 -8.63 -25.09
C VAL A 16 12.95 -7.89 -24.42
N PRO A 17 12.74 -6.60 -24.71
CA PRO A 17 11.60 -5.87 -24.17
C PRO A 17 10.27 -6.59 -24.39
N ALA A 18 9.51 -6.75 -23.32
CA ALA A 18 8.22 -7.46 -23.31
C ALA A 18 7.11 -6.59 -22.71
N PRO A 19 6.78 -5.43 -23.31
CA PRO A 19 5.81 -4.50 -22.74
C PRO A 19 4.41 -5.14 -22.68
N GLU A 20 3.67 -4.85 -21.62
CA GLU A 20 2.25 -5.16 -21.55
C GLU A 20 1.49 -4.30 -22.55
N SER A 21 0.49 -4.87 -23.21
CA SER A 21 -0.30 -4.11 -24.18
C SER A 21 -1.18 -3.08 -23.49
N THR A 22 -1.06 -1.83 -23.91
CA THR A 22 -1.91 -0.72 -23.52
C THR A 22 -2.99 -0.40 -24.55
N ALA A 23 -3.05 -1.14 -25.67
CA ALA A 23 -3.89 -0.81 -26.82
C ALA A 23 -5.42 -0.79 -26.52
N THR A 24 -5.85 -1.56 -25.52
CA THR A 24 -7.26 -1.62 -25.10
C THR A 24 -7.60 -0.64 -23.98
N ILE A 25 -6.58 0.04 -23.42
CA ILE A 25 -6.76 0.94 -22.29
C ILE A 25 -7.10 2.33 -22.80
N LYS A 26 -8.30 2.79 -22.50
CA LYS A 26 -8.79 4.11 -22.91
C LYS A 26 -8.91 5.00 -21.68
N LEU A 27 -7.88 5.78 -21.38
CA LEU A 27 -7.98 6.84 -20.38
C LEU A 27 -8.86 7.96 -20.92
N LYS A 28 -9.74 8.52 -20.08
CA LYS A 28 -10.50 9.73 -20.38
C LYS A 28 -9.57 10.93 -20.24
N GLU A 29 -9.81 11.96 -21.04
CA GLU A 29 -9.08 13.22 -20.89
C GLU A 29 -9.37 13.91 -19.55
N THR A 30 -10.59 13.69 -19.02
CA THR A 30 -11.06 14.31 -17.77
C THR A 30 -11.85 13.30 -16.96
N TYR A 31 -11.58 13.27 -15.64
CA TYR A 31 -12.32 12.49 -14.65
C TYR A 31 -13.02 13.42 -13.68
N ASP A 32 -14.33 13.33 -13.64
CA ASP A 32 -15.20 14.05 -12.71
C ASP A 32 -15.34 13.33 -11.38
N LEU A 33 -15.82 13.99 -10.33
CA LEU A 33 -16.10 13.36 -9.02
C LEU A 33 -17.21 12.31 -9.16
N PHE A 34 -17.14 11.22 -8.38
CA PHE A 34 -18.18 10.21 -8.35
C PHE A 34 -19.03 10.37 -7.08
N ILE A 35 -20.20 10.98 -7.22
CA ILE A 35 -21.10 11.28 -6.10
C ILE A 35 -22.51 10.81 -6.45
N ASN A 36 -23.17 10.15 -5.51
CA ASN A 36 -24.54 9.65 -5.65
C ASN A 36 -24.75 8.75 -6.88
N GLY A 37 -23.76 7.86 -7.14
CA GLY A 37 -23.80 6.91 -8.25
C GLY A 37 -23.56 7.52 -9.64
N LYS A 38 -23.13 8.76 -9.75
CA LYS A 38 -22.92 9.51 -11.00
C LYS A 38 -21.60 10.26 -11.00
N PHE A 39 -21.02 10.45 -12.18
CA PHE A 39 -19.93 11.38 -12.38
C PHE A 39 -20.49 12.82 -12.44
N VAL A 40 -19.93 13.70 -11.62
CA VAL A 40 -20.36 15.09 -11.46
C VAL A 40 -19.16 16.04 -11.50
N LYS A 41 -19.30 17.17 -12.21
CA LYS A 41 -18.26 18.20 -12.25
C LYS A 41 -18.03 18.81 -10.88
N PRO A 42 -16.80 19.17 -10.51
CA PRO A 42 -16.54 19.85 -9.24
C PRO A 42 -17.20 21.22 -9.21
N LYS A 43 -17.76 21.60 -8.08
CA LYS A 43 -18.46 22.89 -7.90
C LYS A 43 -17.57 24.09 -8.18
N SER A 44 -16.28 23.97 -7.86
CA SER A 44 -15.27 24.99 -8.14
C SER A 44 -14.87 25.09 -9.62
N GLY A 45 -15.19 24.08 -10.43
CA GLY A 45 -14.69 23.94 -11.81
C GLY A 45 -13.19 23.63 -11.89
N LYS A 46 -12.51 23.33 -10.76
CA LYS A 46 -11.07 23.09 -10.72
C LYS A 46 -10.72 21.63 -11.01
N TYR A 47 -9.64 21.46 -11.76
CA TYR A 47 -9.03 20.18 -12.09
C TYR A 47 -7.52 20.28 -11.91
N PHE A 48 -6.87 19.16 -11.61
CA PHE A 48 -5.42 19.02 -11.58
C PHE A 48 -4.97 17.94 -12.56
N ASP A 49 -3.73 18.05 -13.03
CA ASP A 49 -3.14 17.04 -13.90
C ASP A 49 -2.61 15.85 -13.08
N THR A 50 -2.91 14.63 -13.53
CA THR A 50 -2.23 13.43 -13.06
C THR A 50 -1.29 12.94 -14.14
N ILE A 51 -0.07 12.53 -13.75
CA ILE A 51 1.02 12.24 -14.66
C ILE A 51 1.49 10.79 -14.59
N ASN A 52 2.12 10.32 -15.65
CA ASN A 52 2.91 9.10 -15.62
C ASN A 52 4.32 9.40 -15.08
N PRO A 53 4.70 8.89 -13.90
CA PRO A 53 6.00 9.20 -13.30
C PRO A 53 7.19 8.63 -14.07
N ALA A 54 6.98 7.65 -14.96
CA ALA A 54 8.04 7.07 -15.78
C ALA A 54 8.50 7.97 -16.93
N ASN A 55 7.66 8.94 -17.38
CA ASN A 55 7.98 9.83 -18.51
C ASN A 55 7.46 11.24 -18.38
N GLU A 56 6.85 11.58 -17.25
CA GLU A 56 6.29 12.89 -16.88
C GLU A 56 5.14 13.38 -17.79
N LYS A 57 4.59 12.51 -18.64
CA LYS A 57 3.46 12.86 -19.49
C LYS A 57 2.16 12.93 -18.69
N VAL A 58 1.34 13.93 -18.97
CA VAL A 58 -0.01 14.04 -18.42
C VAL A 58 -0.85 12.86 -18.93
N LEU A 59 -1.47 12.14 -18.02
CA LEU A 59 -2.40 11.03 -18.31
C LEU A 59 -3.83 11.54 -18.45
N ALA A 60 -4.24 12.45 -17.56
CA ALA A 60 -5.59 13.00 -17.53
C ALA A 60 -5.67 14.23 -16.61
N LYS A 61 -6.80 14.95 -16.71
CA LYS A 61 -7.25 15.96 -15.75
C LYS A 61 -8.23 15.33 -14.77
N VAL A 62 -8.08 15.61 -13.48
CA VAL A 62 -8.92 15.04 -12.43
C VAL A 62 -9.55 16.15 -11.60
N ALA A 63 -10.83 16.02 -11.31
CA ALA A 63 -11.60 17.01 -10.57
C ALA A 63 -11.05 17.20 -9.14
N GLU A 64 -10.90 18.46 -8.71
CA GLU A 64 -10.53 18.82 -7.35
C GLU A 64 -11.77 19.19 -6.55
N ALA A 65 -12.14 18.33 -5.59
CA ALA A 65 -13.29 18.55 -4.74
C ALA A 65 -13.04 19.67 -3.71
N ASN A 66 -13.98 20.59 -3.63
CA ASN A 66 -14.03 21.62 -2.58
C ASN A 66 -14.95 21.20 -1.43
N GLU A 67 -15.18 22.10 -0.48
CA GLU A 67 -16.03 21.87 0.70
C GLU A 67 -17.49 21.55 0.33
N ASP A 68 -18.08 22.24 -0.65
CA ASP A 68 -19.44 21.98 -1.12
C ASP A 68 -19.58 20.60 -1.77
N ASP A 69 -18.55 20.14 -2.50
CA ASP A 69 -18.52 18.80 -3.09
C ASP A 69 -18.46 17.71 -2.01
N ILE A 70 -17.69 17.95 -0.95
CA ILE A 70 -17.61 17.03 0.20
C ILE A 70 -18.94 17.01 0.97
N ASP A 71 -19.56 18.16 1.21
CA ASP A 71 -20.88 18.24 1.83
C ASP A 71 -21.93 17.46 1.00
N LEU A 72 -21.92 17.62 -0.32
CA LEU A 72 -22.78 16.87 -1.23
C LEU A 72 -22.53 15.34 -1.14
N ALA A 73 -21.28 14.91 -1.12
CA ALA A 73 -20.89 13.51 -1.01
C ALA A 73 -21.32 12.90 0.34
N VAL A 74 -21.09 13.62 1.45
CA VAL A 74 -21.46 13.16 2.78
C VAL A 74 -22.97 13.11 2.96
N LYS A 75 -23.72 14.12 2.49
CA LYS A 75 -25.19 14.11 2.48
C LYS A 75 -25.75 12.96 1.65
N SER A 76 -25.15 12.67 0.50
CA SER A 76 -25.51 11.52 -0.32
C SER A 76 -25.28 10.21 0.43
N ALA A 77 -24.10 10.04 1.05
CA ALA A 77 -23.80 8.88 1.87
C ALA A 77 -24.75 8.72 3.05
N ARG A 78 -25.05 9.79 3.77
CA ARG A 78 -25.98 9.79 4.91
C ARG A 78 -27.39 9.41 4.48
N LYS A 79 -27.86 9.93 3.35
CA LYS A 79 -29.15 9.56 2.77
C LYS A 79 -29.20 8.07 2.41
N ALA A 80 -28.19 7.56 1.70
CA ALA A 80 -28.10 6.15 1.32
C ALA A 80 -28.03 5.23 2.56
N TYR A 81 -27.29 5.61 3.60
CA TYR A 81 -27.25 4.92 4.88
C TYR A 81 -28.64 4.82 5.51
N ASN A 82 -29.35 5.92 5.68
CA ASN A 82 -30.62 5.98 6.38
C ASN A 82 -31.76 5.31 5.61
N SER A 83 -31.79 5.43 4.28
CA SER A 83 -32.91 4.97 3.44
C SER A 83 -32.76 3.56 2.91
N THR A 84 -31.54 3.09 2.63
CA THR A 84 -31.32 1.88 1.84
C THR A 84 -30.29 0.95 2.48
N TRP A 85 -29.01 1.33 2.56
CA TRP A 85 -27.90 0.41 2.78
C TRP A 85 -27.89 -0.26 4.16
N SER A 86 -28.16 0.49 5.22
CA SER A 86 -28.22 -0.05 6.58
C SER A 86 -29.42 -0.96 6.82
N LYS A 87 -30.43 -0.89 5.94
CA LYS A 87 -31.65 -1.70 6.00
C LYS A 87 -31.54 -3.03 5.23
N LEU A 88 -30.58 -3.13 4.30
CA LEU A 88 -30.32 -4.37 3.60
C LEU A 88 -29.79 -5.44 4.56
N SER A 89 -30.24 -6.67 4.37
CA SER A 89 -29.68 -7.83 5.06
C SER A 89 -28.20 -8.00 4.71
N GLY A 90 -27.45 -8.67 5.58
CA GLY A 90 -26.06 -9.02 5.28
C GLY A 90 -25.92 -9.83 4.00
N LYS A 91 -26.87 -10.73 3.74
CA LYS A 91 -26.92 -11.53 2.51
C LYS A 91 -27.06 -10.66 1.25
N GLU A 92 -27.87 -9.62 1.29
CA GLU A 92 -28.04 -8.68 0.17
C GLU A 92 -26.79 -7.84 -0.04
N ARG A 93 -26.19 -7.30 1.03
CA ARG A 93 -24.91 -6.56 0.93
C ARG A 93 -23.81 -7.44 0.36
N GLY A 94 -23.71 -8.69 0.80
CA GLY A 94 -22.73 -9.66 0.29
C GLY A 94 -22.81 -9.88 -1.22
N LYS A 95 -24.02 -9.87 -1.82
CA LYS A 95 -24.18 -10.00 -3.27
C LYS A 95 -23.51 -8.86 -4.04
N TYR A 96 -23.61 -7.61 -3.56
CA TYR A 96 -22.94 -6.47 -4.20
C TYR A 96 -21.43 -6.61 -4.10
N LEU A 97 -20.90 -7.00 -2.95
CA LEU A 97 -19.45 -7.21 -2.76
C LEU A 97 -18.93 -8.32 -3.69
N TYR A 98 -19.65 -9.43 -3.84
CA TYR A 98 -19.29 -10.50 -4.80
C TYR A 98 -19.29 -10.00 -6.25
N ARG A 99 -20.28 -9.20 -6.67
CA ARG A 99 -20.31 -8.61 -8.02
C ARG A 99 -19.10 -7.70 -8.24
N ILE A 100 -18.82 -6.79 -7.31
CA ILE A 100 -17.65 -5.89 -7.38
C ILE A 100 -16.36 -6.71 -7.53
N ALA A 101 -16.15 -7.74 -6.70
CA ALA A 101 -14.97 -8.58 -6.77
C ALA A 101 -14.81 -9.26 -8.14
N ARG A 102 -15.90 -9.80 -8.69
CA ARG A 102 -15.87 -10.45 -10.00
C ARG A 102 -15.56 -9.48 -11.13
N ILE A 103 -16.18 -8.30 -11.14
CA ILE A 103 -15.93 -7.29 -12.17
C ILE A 103 -14.48 -6.80 -12.11
N ILE A 104 -13.91 -6.62 -10.91
CA ILE A 104 -12.48 -6.31 -10.75
C ILE A 104 -11.60 -7.43 -11.37
N GLN A 105 -11.95 -8.71 -11.16
CA GLN A 105 -11.20 -9.83 -11.78
C GLN A 105 -11.35 -9.84 -13.32
N GLU A 106 -12.53 -9.58 -13.84
CA GLU A 106 -12.80 -9.53 -15.29
C GLU A 106 -12.04 -8.37 -15.95
N ARG A 107 -11.92 -7.23 -15.27
CA ARG A 107 -11.18 -6.04 -15.71
C ARG A 107 -9.74 -5.98 -15.18
N SER A 108 -9.20 -7.10 -14.67
CA SER A 108 -7.92 -7.13 -13.94
C SER A 108 -6.75 -6.53 -14.72
N ARG A 109 -6.66 -6.82 -16.03
CA ARG A 109 -5.62 -6.26 -16.89
C ARG A 109 -5.72 -4.75 -17.02
N GLU A 110 -6.92 -4.20 -17.18
CA GLU A 110 -7.16 -2.78 -17.27
C GLU A 110 -6.71 -2.07 -15.99
N PHE A 111 -7.15 -2.58 -14.84
CA PHE A 111 -6.71 -2.07 -13.54
C PHE A 111 -5.20 -2.11 -13.38
N ALA A 112 -4.56 -3.23 -13.71
CA ALA A 112 -3.11 -3.38 -13.56
C ALA A 112 -2.33 -2.38 -14.43
N VAL A 113 -2.72 -2.18 -15.67
CA VAL A 113 -2.07 -1.22 -16.57
C VAL A 113 -2.25 0.21 -16.06
N VAL A 114 -3.47 0.59 -15.65
CA VAL A 114 -3.75 1.94 -15.16
C VAL A 114 -3.02 2.21 -13.83
N GLU A 115 -2.99 1.22 -12.92
CA GLU A 115 -2.23 1.29 -11.66
C GLU A 115 -0.74 1.53 -11.92
N THR A 116 -0.16 0.80 -12.89
CA THR A 116 1.24 0.93 -13.31
C THR A 116 1.52 2.28 -13.94
N LEU A 117 0.71 2.72 -14.91
CA LEU A 117 0.90 4.00 -15.59
C LEU A 117 0.81 5.19 -14.64
N ASN A 118 -0.10 5.13 -13.67
CA ASN A 118 -0.37 6.22 -12.73
C ASN A 118 0.56 6.19 -11.51
N GLY A 119 0.96 4.99 -11.04
CA GLY A 119 1.78 4.80 -9.83
C GLY A 119 3.27 4.72 -10.09
N GLY A 120 3.68 4.27 -11.29
CA GLY A 120 5.08 4.04 -11.65
C GLY A 120 5.63 2.67 -11.24
N LYS A 121 4.85 1.82 -10.56
CA LYS A 121 5.27 0.47 -10.16
C LYS A 121 5.32 -0.50 -11.34
N ALA A 122 6.15 -1.54 -11.25
CA ALA A 122 6.27 -2.56 -12.28
C ALA A 122 4.93 -3.28 -12.53
N ILE A 123 4.59 -3.51 -13.81
CA ILE A 123 3.32 -4.13 -14.22
C ILE A 123 3.08 -5.50 -13.57
N ARG A 124 4.12 -6.28 -13.34
CA ARG A 124 4.02 -7.58 -12.67
C ARG A 124 3.51 -7.44 -11.22
N GLU A 125 3.83 -6.35 -10.54
CA GLU A 125 3.36 -6.10 -9.18
C GLU A 125 1.89 -5.71 -9.15
N SER A 126 1.47 -4.81 -10.02
CA SER A 126 0.06 -4.43 -10.17
C SER A 126 -0.81 -5.63 -10.60
N ARG A 127 -0.32 -6.42 -11.59
CA ARG A 127 -1.04 -7.55 -12.18
C ARG A 127 -1.13 -8.76 -11.25
N ASP A 128 0.00 -9.11 -10.59
CA ASP A 128 0.13 -10.39 -9.88
C ASP A 128 -0.14 -10.26 -8.38
N VAL A 129 -0.13 -9.01 -7.84
CA VAL A 129 -0.32 -8.74 -6.41
C VAL A 129 -1.50 -7.80 -6.15
N ASP A 130 -1.44 -6.55 -6.64
CA ASP A 130 -2.36 -5.50 -6.20
C ASP A 130 -3.81 -5.79 -6.59
N VAL A 131 -4.05 -6.04 -7.87
CA VAL A 131 -5.41 -6.25 -8.39
C VAL A 131 -6.03 -7.55 -7.88
N PRO A 132 -5.32 -8.71 -7.90
CA PRO A 132 -5.83 -9.93 -7.30
C PRO A 132 -6.16 -9.80 -5.82
N LEU A 133 -5.30 -9.13 -5.04
CA LEU A 133 -5.50 -8.95 -3.60
C LEU A 133 -6.65 -7.99 -3.32
N ALA A 134 -6.84 -6.93 -4.13
CA ALA A 134 -7.99 -6.04 -4.02
C ALA A 134 -9.32 -6.79 -4.23
N ALA A 135 -9.41 -7.63 -5.28
CA ALA A 135 -10.58 -8.48 -5.52
C ALA A 135 -10.81 -9.47 -4.37
N ALA A 136 -9.73 -10.08 -3.85
CA ALA A 136 -9.79 -11.03 -2.74
C ALA A 136 -10.36 -10.40 -1.45
N HIS A 137 -10.07 -9.12 -1.16
CA HIS A 137 -10.69 -8.40 -0.04
C HIS A 137 -12.21 -8.26 -0.20
N PHE A 138 -12.69 -7.91 -1.39
CA PHE A 138 -14.13 -7.86 -1.63
C PHE A 138 -14.77 -9.24 -1.49
N PHE A 139 -14.16 -10.31 -1.99
CA PHE A 139 -14.64 -11.69 -1.78
C PHE A 139 -14.69 -12.08 -0.31
N TYR A 140 -13.61 -11.82 0.43
CA TYR A 140 -13.50 -12.15 1.84
C TYR A 140 -14.62 -11.49 2.66
N TYR A 141 -14.80 -10.18 2.49
CA TYR A 141 -15.82 -9.45 3.24
C TYR A 141 -17.23 -9.70 2.75
N ALA A 142 -17.42 -10.07 1.49
CA ALA A 142 -18.71 -10.58 0.99
C ALA A 142 -19.14 -11.84 1.77
N GLY A 143 -18.19 -12.73 2.04
CA GLY A 143 -18.41 -13.94 2.84
C GLY A 143 -18.71 -13.67 4.32
N TRP A 144 -18.32 -12.50 4.86
CA TRP A 144 -18.63 -12.10 6.24
C TRP A 144 -19.89 -11.26 6.40
N ALA A 145 -20.41 -10.65 5.33
CA ALA A 145 -21.51 -9.69 5.40
C ALA A 145 -22.78 -10.25 6.07
N ASP A 146 -23.07 -11.53 5.88
CA ASP A 146 -24.20 -12.24 6.50
C ASP A 146 -23.83 -13.04 7.75
N LYS A 147 -22.60 -12.92 8.23
CA LYS A 147 -22.04 -13.67 9.37
C LYS A 147 -21.48 -12.80 10.48
N LEU A 148 -21.87 -11.52 10.51
CA LEU A 148 -21.35 -10.59 11.51
C LEU A 148 -21.62 -11.03 12.95
N GLU A 149 -22.75 -11.69 13.22
CA GLU A 149 -23.10 -12.20 14.54
C GLU A 149 -22.18 -13.35 14.97
N TYR A 150 -21.66 -14.14 14.02
CA TYR A 150 -20.66 -15.17 14.31
C TYR A 150 -19.28 -14.57 14.58
N ALA A 151 -18.96 -13.45 13.91
CA ALA A 151 -17.70 -12.73 14.16
C ALA A 151 -17.66 -12.11 15.56
N PHE A 152 -18.83 -11.71 16.08
CA PHE A 152 -18.96 -11.00 17.37
C PHE A 152 -20.07 -11.66 18.25
N PRO A 153 -19.85 -12.88 18.72
CA PRO A 153 -20.86 -13.62 19.48
C PRO A 153 -21.24 -12.86 20.77
N ASN A 154 -22.52 -12.94 21.14
CA ASN A 154 -23.09 -12.31 22.32
C ASN A 154 -22.95 -10.78 22.40
N ARG A 155 -22.72 -10.12 21.25
CA ARG A 155 -22.66 -8.66 21.16
C ARG A 155 -23.73 -8.15 20.21
N LYS A 156 -24.48 -7.14 20.65
CA LYS A 156 -25.37 -6.42 19.76
C LYS A 156 -24.55 -5.41 18.98
N ILE A 157 -24.49 -5.57 17.67
CA ILE A 157 -23.68 -4.77 16.77
C ILE A 157 -24.54 -3.89 15.87
N LYS A 158 -24.03 -2.70 15.56
CA LYS A 158 -24.62 -1.79 14.58
C LYS A 158 -23.51 -1.14 13.75
N PRO A 159 -23.77 -0.81 12.46
CA PRO A 159 -22.85 0.01 11.68
C PRO A 159 -22.66 1.39 12.33
N LEU A 160 -21.50 2.00 12.09
CA LEU A 160 -21.20 3.34 12.58
C LEU A 160 -22.03 4.41 11.87
N GLY A 161 -22.14 4.31 10.53
CA GLY A 161 -22.82 5.30 9.71
C GLY A 161 -22.06 5.64 8.44
N VAL A 162 -21.60 6.88 8.30
CA VAL A 162 -20.79 7.37 7.17
C VAL A 162 -19.31 7.27 7.53
N ALA A 163 -18.54 6.50 6.72
CA ALA A 163 -17.11 6.39 6.86
C ALA A 163 -16.39 7.32 5.87
N GLY A 164 -15.65 8.30 6.38
CA GLY A 164 -14.69 9.08 5.64
C GLY A 164 -13.37 8.29 5.54
N GLN A 165 -12.93 8.02 4.33
CA GLN A 165 -11.74 7.22 4.06
C GLN A 165 -10.74 8.04 3.23
N ILE A 166 -9.47 8.05 3.65
CA ILE A 166 -8.40 8.77 2.96
C ILE A 166 -7.28 7.78 2.73
N ILE A 167 -6.91 7.58 1.46
CA ILE A 167 -5.94 6.57 1.05
C ILE A 167 -4.67 7.19 0.45
N PRO A 168 -3.52 6.49 0.56
CA PRO A 168 -2.25 6.92 0.02
C PRO A 168 -2.13 6.61 -1.48
N TRP A 169 -0.99 6.98 -2.05
CA TRP A 169 -0.69 6.84 -3.46
C TRP A 169 0.03 5.53 -3.85
N ASN A 170 0.56 4.78 -2.89
CA ASN A 170 1.44 3.64 -3.19
C ASN A 170 0.71 2.35 -3.58
N PHE A 171 -0.52 2.15 -3.11
CA PHE A 171 -1.41 1.02 -3.45
C PHE A 171 -2.86 1.50 -3.57
N PRO A 172 -3.20 2.37 -4.53
CA PRO A 172 -4.49 3.06 -4.55
C PRO A 172 -5.69 2.10 -4.59
N LEU A 173 -5.73 1.13 -5.50
CA LEU A 173 -6.83 0.17 -5.60
C LEU A 173 -6.91 -0.73 -4.36
N LEU A 174 -5.77 -1.27 -3.92
CA LEU A 174 -5.70 -2.19 -2.78
C LEU A 174 -6.13 -1.49 -1.48
N MET A 175 -5.65 -0.28 -1.23
CA MET A 175 -6.04 0.49 -0.03
C MET A 175 -7.51 0.92 -0.06
N ALA A 176 -8.07 1.18 -1.24
CA ALA A 176 -9.51 1.39 -1.39
C ALA A 176 -10.28 0.12 -1.02
N ALA A 177 -9.89 -1.04 -1.55
CA ALA A 177 -10.52 -2.32 -1.25
C ALA A 177 -10.46 -2.67 0.25
N TRP A 178 -9.30 -2.47 0.90
CA TRP A 178 -9.11 -2.71 2.34
C TRP A 178 -10.06 -1.91 3.22
N LYS A 179 -10.47 -0.72 2.78
CA LYS A 179 -11.35 0.17 3.54
C LYS A 179 -12.81 0.09 3.12
N ILE A 180 -13.10 0.03 1.81
CA ILE A 180 -14.47 -0.02 1.30
C ILE A 180 -15.14 -1.36 1.63
N ALA A 181 -14.46 -2.49 1.39
CA ALA A 181 -15.09 -3.79 1.52
C ALA A 181 -15.60 -4.10 2.95
N PRO A 182 -14.80 -3.93 4.03
CA PRO A 182 -15.31 -4.12 5.39
C PRO A 182 -16.37 -3.09 5.80
N ALA A 183 -16.24 -1.83 5.34
CA ALA A 183 -17.24 -0.80 5.61
C ALA A 183 -18.61 -1.18 5.05
N LEU A 184 -18.65 -1.62 3.80
CA LEU A 184 -19.87 -2.06 3.12
C LEU A 184 -20.44 -3.34 3.75
N ALA A 185 -19.60 -4.33 4.02
CA ALA A 185 -20.03 -5.57 4.68
C ALA A 185 -20.70 -5.30 6.04
N ALA A 186 -20.13 -4.39 6.82
CA ALA A 186 -20.65 -3.97 8.11
C ALA A 186 -21.90 -3.08 8.01
N GLY A 187 -22.31 -2.63 6.81
CA GLY A 187 -23.52 -1.81 6.59
C GLY A 187 -23.31 -0.31 6.64
N ASN A 188 -22.06 0.17 6.58
CA ASN A 188 -21.73 1.59 6.47
C ASN A 188 -21.77 2.08 5.03
N THR A 189 -21.88 3.39 4.84
CA THR A 189 -21.64 4.06 3.56
C THR A 189 -20.32 4.80 3.58
N VAL A 190 -19.79 5.16 2.41
CA VAL A 190 -18.40 5.59 2.27
C VAL A 190 -18.30 6.90 1.48
N VAL A 191 -17.46 7.81 1.96
CA VAL A 191 -16.87 8.92 1.20
C VAL A 191 -15.36 8.70 1.20
N ILE A 192 -14.78 8.35 0.04
CA ILE A 192 -13.36 8.04 -0.07
C ILE A 192 -12.62 9.08 -0.91
N LYS A 193 -11.48 9.55 -0.39
CA LYS A 193 -10.57 10.44 -1.09
C LYS A 193 -9.36 9.68 -1.60
N SER A 194 -9.15 9.73 -2.93
CA SER A 194 -7.90 9.27 -3.55
C SER A 194 -6.72 10.18 -3.22
N SER A 195 -5.50 9.67 -3.39
CA SER A 195 -4.34 10.56 -3.52
C SER A 195 -4.40 11.34 -4.82
N GLU A 196 -3.89 12.57 -4.81
CA GLU A 196 -3.77 13.44 -5.98
C GLU A 196 -2.82 12.89 -7.05
N THR A 197 -1.84 12.08 -6.66
CA THR A 197 -0.85 11.50 -7.60
C THR A 197 -1.31 10.21 -8.26
N THR A 198 -2.26 9.48 -7.66
CA THR A 198 -2.73 8.17 -8.18
C THR A 198 -4.25 8.00 -8.09
N PRO A 199 -5.04 8.88 -8.71
CA PRO A 199 -6.50 8.84 -8.60
C PRO A 199 -7.18 7.86 -9.57
N LEU A 200 -6.53 7.45 -10.66
CA LEU A 200 -7.20 6.88 -11.84
C LEU A 200 -7.87 5.53 -11.56
N THR A 201 -7.24 4.63 -10.80
CA THR A 201 -7.82 3.32 -10.48
C THR A 201 -9.07 3.41 -9.60
N LEU A 202 -9.23 4.49 -8.79
CA LEU A 202 -10.47 4.72 -8.08
C LEU A 202 -11.62 5.13 -9.01
N TYR A 203 -11.33 5.82 -10.10
CA TYR A 203 -12.36 6.14 -11.10
C TYR A 203 -12.74 4.93 -11.95
N LEU A 204 -11.82 4.00 -12.21
CA LEU A 204 -12.18 2.68 -12.74
C LEU A 204 -13.04 1.89 -11.73
N LEU A 205 -12.71 1.97 -10.44
CA LEU A 205 -13.55 1.35 -9.41
C LEU A 205 -14.94 1.99 -9.38
N ALA A 206 -15.10 3.31 -9.61
CA ALA A 206 -16.40 3.96 -9.72
C ALA A 206 -17.26 3.35 -10.84
N GLU A 207 -16.65 3.04 -11.99
CA GLU A 207 -17.34 2.34 -13.09
C GLU A 207 -17.76 0.91 -12.68
N VAL A 208 -16.90 0.18 -11.98
CA VAL A 208 -17.22 -1.14 -11.41
C VAL A 208 -18.41 -1.06 -10.44
N LEU A 209 -18.47 0.00 -9.60
CA LEU A 209 -19.58 0.19 -8.67
C LEU A 209 -20.91 0.44 -9.41
N GLN A 210 -20.88 1.16 -10.55
CA GLN A 210 -22.06 1.34 -11.40
C GLN A 210 -22.47 0.01 -12.09
N GLU A 211 -21.51 -0.72 -12.64
CA GLU A 211 -21.74 -2.01 -13.29
C GLU A 211 -22.28 -3.08 -12.31
N ALA A 212 -21.81 -3.03 -11.05
CA ALA A 212 -22.32 -3.87 -9.97
C ALA A 212 -23.71 -3.44 -9.47
N GLU A 213 -24.29 -2.37 -10.03
CA GLU A 213 -25.57 -1.78 -9.62
C GLU A 213 -25.61 -1.40 -8.14
N LEU A 214 -24.47 -0.94 -7.57
CA LEU A 214 -24.43 -0.52 -6.18
C LEU A 214 -25.39 0.67 -5.97
N PRO A 215 -26.26 0.66 -4.94
CA PRO A 215 -27.21 1.74 -4.73
C PRO A 215 -26.54 3.11 -4.64
N ALA A 216 -27.12 4.10 -5.28
CA ALA A 216 -26.58 5.45 -5.34
C ALA A 216 -26.28 6.03 -3.96
N GLY A 217 -25.13 6.64 -3.80
CA GLY A 217 -24.67 7.25 -2.54
C GLY A 217 -24.00 6.30 -1.55
N VAL A 218 -24.04 4.97 -1.75
CA VAL A 218 -23.39 4.01 -0.85
C VAL A 218 -21.87 4.19 -0.83
N VAL A 219 -21.26 4.43 -2.00
CA VAL A 219 -19.86 4.85 -2.12
C VAL A 219 -19.79 6.12 -2.95
N ASN A 220 -19.02 7.09 -2.46
CA ASN A 220 -18.75 8.35 -3.13
C ASN A 220 -17.24 8.51 -3.21
N ILE A 221 -16.69 8.82 -4.39
CA ILE A 221 -15.25 8.93 -4.65
C ILE A 221 -14.94 10.36 -5.03
N VAL A 222 -14.04 10.96 -4.28
CA VAL A 222 -13.58 12.33 -4.48
C VAL A 222 -12.05 12.37 -4.59
N SER A 223 -11.53 13.39 -5.28
CA SER A 223 -10.10 13.61 -5.43
C SER A 223 -9.73 15.04 -5.05
N GLY A 224 -8.49 15.26 -4.72
CA GLY A 224 -7.93 16.55 -4.33
C GLY A 224 -6.77 16.41 -3.36
N ALA A 225 -6.15 17.53 -3.03
CA ALA A 225 -5.01 17.62 -2.13
C ALA A 225 -5.40 17.47 -0.63
N GLY A 226 -4.49 17.83 0.27
CA GLY A 226 -4.71 17.72 1.72
C GLY A 226 -5.94 18.47 2.22
N GLN A 227 -6.27 19.62 1.61
CA GLN A 227 -7.44 20.43 1.99
C GLN A 227 -8.76 19.65 1.80
N THR A 228 -8.89 18.91 0.68
CA THR A 228 -10.06 18.03 0.46
C THR A 228 -10.19 16.97 1.54
N GLY A 229 -9.05 16.39 1.98
CA GLY A 229 -9.04 15.46 3.14
C GLY A 229 -9.49 16.13 4.43
N SER A 230 -9.07 17.38 4.67
CA SER A 230 -9.47 18.16 5.84
C SER A 230 -10.99 18.41 5.90
N PHE A 231 -11.64 18.67 4.78
CA PHE A 231 -13.11 18.82 4.73
C PHE A 231 -13.82 17.53 5.15
N ILE A 232 -13.34 16.35 4.72
CA ILE A 232 -13.91 15.06 5.17
C ILE A 232 -13.71 14.85 6.67
N VAL A 233 -12.49 15.10 7.18
CA VAL A 233 -12.13 14.90 8.59
C VAL A 233 -12.99 15.76 9.53
N ASN A 234 -13.24 17.01 9.13
CA ASN A 234 -13.98 17.98 9.96
C ASN A 234 -15.50 17.95 9.73
N HIS A 235 -16.00 17.23 8.73
CA HIS A 235 -17.42 17.22 8.40
C HIS A 235 -18.25 16.62 9.56
N PRO A 236 -19.28 17.31 10.09
CA PRO A 236 -20.04 16.86 11.28
C PRO A 236 -20.75 15.52 11.09
N ASP A 237 -21.25 15.24 9.88
CA ASP A 237 -22.00 14.02 9.55
C ASP A 237 -21.11 12.83 9.13
N VAL A 238 -19.81 12.88 9.37
CA VAL A 238 -18.90 11.75 9.23
C VAL A 238 -18.69 11.09 10.59
N ASP A 239 -19.02 9.80 10.70
CA ASP A 239 -18.99 9.03 11.96
C ASP A 239 -17.63 8.33 12.20
N LYS A 240 -16.90 8.05 11.14
CA LYS A 240 -15.59 7.38 11.19
C LYS A 240 -14.61 8.00 10.24
N ILE A 241 -13.34 8.07 10.66
CA ILE A 241 -12.20 8.37 9.81
C ILE A 241 -11.30 7.14 9.72
N ALA A 242 -11.08 6.62 8.51
CA ALA A 242 -10.08 5.60 8.20
C ALA A 242 -8.99 6.22 7.33
N PHE A 243 -7.80 6.35 7.88
CA PHE A 243 -6.68 7.00 7.23
C PHE A 243 -5.50 6.03 7.05
N THR A 244 -4.93 6.01 5.85
CA THR A 244 -3.60 5.43 5.59
C THR A 244 -2.73 6.49 4.93
N GLY A 245 -1.55 6.72 5.50
CA GLY A 245 -0.62 7.72 4.98
C GLY A 245 0.52 8.02 5.94
N SER A 246 1.13 9.23 5.83
CA SER A 246 2.27 9.58 6.67
C SER A 246 1.88 9.80 8.13
N THR A 247 2.80 9.45 9.04
CA THR A 247 2.65 9.68 10.49
C THR A 247 2.35 11.15 10.82
N ALA A 248 2.97 12.09 10.11
CA ALA A 248 2.73 13.51 10.32
C ALA A 248 1.28 13.91 10.05
N VAL A 249 0.71 13.44 8.92
CA VAL A 249 -0.71 13.71 8.58
C VAL A 249 -1.65 12.97 9.54
N GLY A 250 -1.33 11.74 9.94
CA GLY A 250 -2.10 11.00 10.94
C GLY A 250 -2.22 11.78 12.27
N LYS A 251 -1.11 12.36 12.74
CA LYS A 251 -1.10 13.22 13.94
C LYS A 251 -1.99 14.48 13.80
N ILE A 252 -2.02 15.09 12.60
CA ILE A 252 -2.90 16.23 12.31
C ILE A 252 -4.37 15.79 12.37
N ILE A 253 -4.71 14.67 11.74
CA ILE A 253 -6.09 14.13 11.76
C ILE A 253 -6.53 13.80 13.19
N MET A 254 -5.69 13.11 13.97
CA MET A 254 -6.00 12.79 15.36
C MET A 254 -6.27 14.03 16.21
N LYS A 255 -5.50 15.11 16.02
CA LYS A 255 -5.75 16.40 16.69
C LYS A 255 -7.09 17.00 16.26
N ALA A 256 -7.41 16.94 14.97
CA ALA A 256 -8.66 17.51 14.44
C ALA A 256 -9.91 16.80 14.93
N ILE A 257 -9.85 15.47 15.15
CA ILE A 257 -11.01 14.69 15.65
C ILE A 257 -11.04 14.53 17.18
N ALA A 258 -10.03 15.03 17.90
CA ALA A 258 -9.99 14.96 19.35
C ALA A 258 -11.22 15.67 19.96
N GLY A 259 -11.88 15.02 20.93
CA GLY A 259 -13.09 15.52 21.54
C GLY A 259 -14.38 15.35 20.72
N THR A 260 -14.29 14.74 19.52
CA THR A 260 -15.48 14.38 18.72
C THR A 260 -15.92 12.94 19.01
N ASN A 261 -17.11 12.56 18.55
CA ASN A 261 -17.62 11.19 18.63
C ASN A 261 -17.16 10.30 17.46
N LYS A 262 -16.24 10.77 16.62
CA LYS A 262 -15.78 10.02 15.45
C LYS A 262 -14.89 8.86 15.87
N LYS A 263 -15.21 7.65 15.44
CA LYS A 263 -14.29 6.52 15.54
C LYS A 263 -13.17 6.69 14.50
N SER A 264 -11.95 6.28 14.82
CA SER A 264 -10.83 6.36 13.86
C SER A 264 -9.98 5.11 13.85
N SER A 265 -9.37 4.83 12.70
CA SER A 265 -8.26 3.88 12.52
C SER A 265 -7.18 4.55 11.69
N MET A 266 -5.92 4.36 12.09
CA MET A 266 -4.75 5.02 11.51
C MET A 266 -3.73 3.97 11.13
N GLU A 267 -3.45 3.86 9.83
CA GLU A 267 -2.36 3.06 9.28
C GLU A 267 -1.29 4.03 8.78
N LEU A 268 -0.17 4.09 9.48
CA LEU A 268 0.84 5.13 9.30
C LEU A 268 2.17 4.54 8.83
N GLY A 269 3.23 5.34 8.88
CA GLY A 269 4.55 4.94 8.44
C GLY A 269 5.17 3.80 9.24
N GLY A 270 6.24 3.24 8.71
CA GLY A 270 6.99 2.16 9.32
C GLY A 270 8.49 2.22 9.05
N LYS A 271 9.24 1.48 9.84
CA LYS A 271 10.68 1.25 9.67
C LYS A 271 10.99 -0.20 10.06
N ALA A 272 10.49 -1.15 9.28
CA ALA A 272 10.49 -2.56 9.64
C ALA A 272 11.91 -3.11 9.81
N ALA A 273 12.08 -3.95 10.84
CA ALA A 273 13.26 -4.76 11.04
C ALA A 273 13.11 -6.08 10.27
N ASN A 274 14.12 -6.44 9.47
CA ASN A 274 14.24 -7.74 8.82
C ASN A 274 15.49 -8.41 9.38
N ILE A 275 15.40 -9.62 9.94
CA ILE A 275 16.42 -10.21 10.80
C ILE A 275 16.86 -11.54 10.23
N ILE A 276 18.15 -11.70 9.93
CA ILE A 276 18.75 -12.94 9.43
C ILE A 276 19.66 -13.54 10.48
N PHE A 277 19.34 -14.78 10.91
CA PHE A 277 20.21 -15.60 11.76
C PHE A 277 21.14 -16.46 10.89
N GLU A 278 22.24 -16.93 11.49
CA GLU A 278 23.26 -17.73 10.81
C GLU A 278 22.73 -19.07 10.27
N ASP A 279 21.67 -19.61 10.88
CA ASP A 279 21.01 -20.87 10.51
C ASP A 279 19.89 -20.70 9.48
N ALA A 280 19.70 -19.49 8.94
CA ALA A 280 18.70 -19.24 7.90
C ALA A 280 19.11 -19.85 6.54
N ALA A 281 18.12 -20.24 5.74
CA ALA A 281 18.31 -20.55 4.33
C ALA A 281 18.66 -19.27 3.55
N LEU A 282 19.96 -18.92 3.48
CA LEU A 282 20.45 -17.61 3.06
C LEU A 282 19.99 -17.17 1.68
N ASP A 283 19.87 -18.09 0.71
CA ASP A 283 19.43 -17.73 -0.65
C ASP A 283 17.95 -17.30 -0.64
N GLN A 284 17.10 -18.02 0.07
CA GLN A 284 15.70 -17.65 0.25
C GLN A 284 15.56 -16.34 1.05
N ALA A 285 16.39 -16.16 2.09
CA ALA A 285 16.40 -14.93 2.87
C ALA A 285 16.78 -13.73 2.02
N VAL A 286 17.81 -13.84 1.15
CA VAL A 286 18.24 -12.78 0.24
C VAL A 286 17.12 -12.39 -0.73
N GLU A 287 16.46 -13.35 -1.39
CA GLU A 287 15.30 -13.05 -2.26
C GLU A 287 14.15 -12.38 -1.47
N GLY A 288 13.90 -12.84 -0.24
CA GLY A 288 12.90 -12.21 0.64
C GLY A 288 13.29 -10.80 1.07
N ILE A 289 14.57 -10.50 1.28
CA ILE A 289 15.06 -9.14 1.56
C ILE A 289 14.91 -8.24 0.32
N ILE A 290 15.31 -8.72 -0.84
CA ILE A 290 15.16 -7.99 -2.12
C ILE A 290 13.70 -7.62 -2.36
N ASN A 291 12.80 -8.61 -2.24
CA ASN A 291 11.37 -8.35 -2.34
C ASN A 291 10.85 -7.45 -1.21
N GLY A 292 11.39 -7.59 -0.01
CA GLY A 292 10.98 -6.83 1.18
C GLY A 292 11.27 -5.35 1.10
N ILE A 293 12.26 -4.92 0.30
CA ILE A 293 12.68 -3.52 0.20
C ILE A 293 12.48 -2.91 -1.19
N PHE A 294 12.63 -3.68 -2.27
CA PHE A 294 12.59 -3.12 -3.62
C PHE A 294 11.23 -3.28 -4.32
N PHE A 295 10.35 -4.14 -3.81
CA PHE A 295 8.95 -4.20 -4.23
C PHE A 295 8.32 -2.80 -4.18
N ASN A 296 7.58 -2.43 -5.21
CA ASN A 296 7.01 -1.10 -5.40
C ASN A 296 8.02 0.04 -5.15
N GLN A 297 9.24 -0.08 -5.62
CA GLN A 297 10.34 0.88 -5.46
C GLN A 297 10.62 1.26 -3.98
N GLY A 298 10.29 0.38 -3.03
CA GLY A 298 10.36 0.66 -1.61
C GLY A 298 9.23 1.56 -1.08
N HIS A 299 8.22 1.84 -1.88
CA HIS A 299 7.03 2.61 -1.49
C HIS A 299 6.03 1.76 -0.68
N VAL A 300 6.53 1.09 0.35
CA VAL A 300 5.76 0.15 1.18
C VAL A 300 5.93 0.51 2.65
N CYS A 301 4.82 0.76 3.35
CA CYS A 301 4.86 1.15 4.77
C CYS A 301 5.50 0.08 5.66
N CYS A 302 5.39 -1.19 5.28
CA CYS A 302 6.02 -2.32 5.97
C CYS A 302 7.33 -2.78 5.34
N ALA A 303 7.96 -2.00 4.42
CA ALA A 303 9.23 -2.36 3.80
C ALA A 303 10.31 -2.70 4.83
N GLY A 304 11.00 -3.83 4.63
CA GLY A 304 12.09 -4.31 5.49
C GLY A 304 13.35 -3.46 5.36
N SER A 305 13.23 -2.15 5.60
CA SER A 305 14.26 -1.15 5.31
C SER A 305 15.44 -1.12 6.30
N ARG A 306 15.31 -1.81 7.46
CA ARG A 306 16.40 -2.08 8.39
C ARG A 306 16.70 -3.58 8.37
N LEU A 307 17.86 -3.96 7.85
CA LEU A 307 18.32 -5.34 7.84
C LEU A 307 19.30 -5.56 8.99
N TYR A 308 18.99 -6.51 9.86
CA TYR A 308 19.88 -7.01 10.90
C TYR A 308 20.41 -8.37 10.52
N VAL A 309 21.73 -8.52 10.46
CA VAL A 309 22.38 -9.77 10.07
C VAL A 309 23.26 -10.27 11.20
N GLN A 310 23.13 -11.54 11.58
CA GLN A 310 24.03 -12.13 12.57
C GLN A 310 25.48 -12.06 12.08
N GLU A 311 26.40 -11.62 12.95
CA GLU A 311 27.77 -11.23 12.60
C GLU A 311 28.51 -12.34 11.83
N SER A 312 28.31 -13.60 12.21
CA SER A 312 28.95 -14.78 11.60
C SER A 312 28.65 -14.96 10.11
N VAL A 313 27.51 -14.46 9.59
CA VAL A 313 27.11 -14.59 8.19
C VAL A 313 27.04 -13.25 7.44
N TYR A 314 27.42 -12.15 8.10
CA TYR A 314 27.29 -10.79 7.58
C TYR A 314 27.94 -10.62 6.20
N SER A 315 29.21 -10.94 6.05
CA SER A 315 29.94 -10.75 4.78
C SER A 315 29.32 -11.55 3.64
N LYS A 316 28.87 -12.78 3.93
CA LYS A 316 28.23 -13.65 2.95
C LYS A 316 26.86 -13.07 2.50
N VAL A 317 26.06 -12.58 3.43
CA VAL A 317 24.76 -11.98 3.13
C VAL A 317 24.93 -10.69 2.33
N VAL A 318 25.85 -9.80 2.74
CA VAL A 318 26.11 -8.55 2.01
C VAL A 318 26.54 -8.81 0.57
N GLN A 319 27.45 -9.81 0.36
CA GLN A 319 27.90 -10.15 -1.00
C GLN A 319 26.72 -10.66 -1.86
N LYS A 320 25.94 -11.61 -1.35
CA LYS A 320 24.75 -12.14 -2.06
C LYS A 320 23.73 -11.04 -2.39
N LEU A 321 23.51 -10.08 -1.48
CA LEU A 321 22.63 -8.93 -1.75
C LEU A 321 23.18 -8.05 -2.88
N LYS A 322 24.48 -7.76 -2.88
CA LYS A 322 25.11 -6.97 -3.96
C LYS A 322 24.99 -7.68 -5.31
N ASP A 323 25.28 -8.98 -5.35
CA ASP A 323 25.17 -9.79 -6.56
C ASP A 323 23.72 -9.78 -7.09
N ARG A 324 22.75 -9.96 -6.20
CA ARG A 324 21.34 -9.95 -6.58
C ARG A 324 20.85 -8.56 -7.00
N MET A 325 21.32 -7.50 -6.34
CA MET A 325 21.01 -6.11 -6.72
C MET A 325 21.56 -5.76 -8.11
N GLN A 326 22.73 -6.30 -8.49
CA GLN A 326 23.32 -6.08 -9.81
C GLN A 326 22.46 -6.68 -10.93
N ALA A 327 21.66 -7.71 -10.66
CA ALA A 327 20.77 -8.36 -11.61
C ALA A 327 19.37 -7.69 -11.70
N LEU A 328 19.09 -6.63 -10.92
CA LEU A 328 17.78 -5.94 -10.97
C LEU A 328 17.71 -5.01 -12.18
N THR A 329 16.62 -5.13 -12.93
CA THR A 329 16.32 -4.26 -14.07
C THR A 329 15.49 -3.05 -13.62
N ILE A 330 16.03 -1.83 -13.89
CA ILE A 330 15.31 -0.56 -13.68
C ILE A 330 14.88 -0.07 -15.06
N GLY A 331 13.59 0.22 -15.24
CA GLY A 331 13.14 0.62 -16.56
C GLY A 331 11.64 0.89 -16.66
N ASP A 332 11.13 0.90 -17.89
CA ASP A 332 9.72 1.15 -18.18
C ASP A 332 8.83 0.22 -17.32
N PRO A 333 7.97 0.75 -16.45
CA PRO A 333 7.11 -0.05 -15.60
C PRO A 333 6.17 -1.00 -16.35
N ILE A 334 5.84 -0.69 -17.60
CA ILE A 334 4.99 -1.52 -18.47
C ILE A 334 5.74 -2.74 -19.03
N ASP A 335 7.06 -2.72 -19.02
CA ASP A 335 7.84 -3.90 -19.43
C ASP A 335 7.79 -4.96 -18.33
N LYS A 336 7.41 -6.20 -18.72
CA LYS A 336 7.31 -7.36 -17.82
C LYS A 336 8.64 -7.78 -17.22
N ASN A 337 9.75 -7.37 -17.82
CA ASN A 337 11.11 -7.64 -17.35
C ASN A 337 11.59 -6.61 -16.31
N THR A 338 10.87 -5.51 -16.14
CA THR A 338 11.23 -4.49 -15.15
C THR A 338 11.04 -5.00 -13.73
N ASP A 339 12.07 -4.88 -12.91
CA ASP A 339 12.04 -5.16 -11.47
C ASP A 339 11.66 -3.91 -10.66
N ILE A 340 12.23 -2.77 -11.02
CA ILE A 340 12.05 -1.51 -10.30
C ILE A 340 11.56 -0.46 -11.29
N GLY A 341 10.36 0.05 -11.05
CA GLY A 341 9.74 1.10 -11.83
C GLY A 341 10.15 2.51 -11.40
N ALA A 342 9.34 3.50 -11.78
CA ALA A 342 9.58 4.91 -11.47
C ALA A 342 9.10 5.27 -10.05
N ILE A 343 9.81 6.17 -9.39
CA ILE A 343 9.36 6.81 -8.14
C ILE A 343 8.11 7.64 -8.44
N ASN A 344 7.11 7.54 -7.61
CA ASN A 344 5.77 8.11 -7.87
C ASN A 344 5.77 9.62 -8.20
N SER A 345 6.68 10.41 -7.65
CA SER A 345 6.70 11.84 -7.86
C SER A 345 8.10 12.46 -7.68
N LYS A 346 8.31 13.63 -8.30
CA LYS A 346 9.54 14.43 -8.11
C LYS A 346 9.81 14.73 -6.64
N LYS A 347 8.76 15.07 -5.89
CA LYS A 347 8.87 15.35 -4.45
C LYS A 347 9.40 14.14 -3.68
N GLN A 348 8.89 12.95 -3.97
CA GLN A 348 9.34 11.73 -3.32
C GLN A 348 10.78 11.38 -3.72
N LEU A 349 11.13 11.50 -4.99
CA LEU A 349 12.50 11.31 -5.47
C LEU A 349 13.49 12.22 -4.73
N THR A 350 13.18 13.52 -4.63
CA THR A 350 14.01 14.49 -3.89
C THR A 350 14.17 14.09 -2.41
N THR A 351 13.09 13.59 -1.79
CA THR A 351 13.15 13.10 -0.41
C THR A 351 14.10 11.91 -0.28
N ILE A 352 14.01 10.93 -1.18
CA ILE A 352 14.88 9.74 -1.18
C ILE A 352 16.35 10.14 -1.35
N GLN A 353 16.64 11.00 -2.35
CA GLN A 353 17.99 11.49 -2.62
C GLN A 353 18.60 12.21 -1.40
N LYS A 354 17.82 13.05 -0.72
CA LYS A 354 18.26 13.69 0.52
C LYS A 354 18.63 12.70 1.61
N TYR A 355 17.88 11.61 1.78
CA TYR A 355 18.25 10.58 2.77
C TYR A 355 19.48 9.77 2.37
N ILE A 356 19.69 9.55 1.07
CA ILE A 356 20.92 8.92 0.58
C ILE A 356 22.13 9.79 0.92
N GLU A 357 22.05 11.11 0.70
CA GLU A 357 23.09 12.07 1.08
C GLU A 357 23.32 12.10 2.59
N ILE A 358 22.26 12.11 3.39
CA ILE A 358 22.36 12.07 4.86
C ILE A 358 23.08 10.78 5.31
N GLY A 359 22.79 9.63 4.72
CA GLY A 359 23.45 8.38 5.05
C GLY A 359 24.97 8.44 4.84
N LEU A 360 25.41 9.04 3.73
CA LEU A 360 26.83 9.27 3.44
C LEU A 360 27.46 10.27 4.43
N GLN A 361 26.79 11.38 4.71
CA GLN A 361 27.26 12.41 5.66
C GLN A 361 27.40 11.87 7.09
N GLU A 362 26.54 10.93 7.48
CA GLU A 362 26.58 10.26 8.78
C GLU A 362 27.58 9.08 8.84
N GLY A 363 28.40 8.89 7.80
CA GLY A 363 29.52 7.94 7.77
C GLY A 363 29.15 6.50 7.35
N ALA A 364 27.95 6.26 6.84
CA ALA A 364 27.61 4.96 6.28
C ALA A 364 28.25 4.75 4.89
N GLU A 365 28.57 3.51 4.56
CA GLU A 365 29.13 3.14 3.27
C GLU A 365 28.02 2.73 2.31
N MET A 366 27.96 3.35 1.13
CA MET A 366 26.93 3.13 0.13
C MET A 366 27.37 2.15 -0.96
N TYR A 367 26.47 1.29 -1.37
CA TYR A 367 26.55 0.52 -2.60
C TYR A 367 25.30 0.76 -3.46
N GLN A 368 25.53 0.97 -4.75
CA GLN A 368 24.50 0.99 -5.79
C GLN A 368 24.99 0.15 -6.98
N PRO A 369 24.12 -0.62 -7.65
CA PRO A 369 24.52 -1.38 -8.83
C PRO A 369 24.93 -0.45 -9.98
N VAL A 370 25.83 -0.95 -10.83
CA VAL A 370 26.19 -0.27 -12.07
C VAL A 370 25.09 -0.55 -13.09
N CYS A 371 24.19 0.38 -13.27
CA CYS A 371 23.08 0.27 -14.24
C CYS A 371 22.75 1.65 -14.81
N SER A 372 22.18 1.65 -16.03
CA SER A 372 21.54 2.84 -16.59
C SER A 372 20.15 3.04 -15.97
N VAL A 373 19.71 4.27 -15.96
CA VAL A 373 18.31 4.66 -15.67
C VAL A 373 17.81 5.52 -16.84
N PRO A 374 16.52 5.51 -17.18
CA PRO A 374 16.00 6.35 -18.25
C PRO A 374 16.21 7.84 -17.99
N ASP A 375 16.38 8.63 -19.07
CA ASP A 375 16.67 10.07 -18.99
C ASP A 375 15.49 10.91 -18.52
N LYS A 376 14.25 10.46 -18.80
CA LYS A 376 13.00 11.11 -18.40
C LYS A 376 12.27 10.30 -17.36
N GLY A 377 11.57 10.98 -16.46
CA GLY A 377 10.84 10.37 -15.36
C GLY A 377 11.59 10.45 -14.04
N PHE A 378 11.03 9.84 -13.01
CA PHE A 378 11.55 9.91 -11.64
C PHE A 378 12.20 8.59 -11.25
N TRP A 379 13.51 8.48 -11.36
CA TRP A 379 14.24 7.22 -11.19
C TRP A 379 15.19 7.25 -10.02
N CYS A 380 15.26 6.14 -9.29
CA CYS A 380 16.19 5.95 -8.19
C CYS A 380 16.81 4.54 -8.26
N LYS A 381 18.13 4.45 -8.17
CA LYS A 381 18.82 3.16 -8.09
C LYS A 381 18.58 2.50 -6.75
N PRO A 382 18.45 1.16 -6.68
CA PRO A 382 18.42 0.44 -5.41
C PRO A 382 19.72 0.73 -4.65
N THR A 383 19.58 1.10 -3.38
CA THR A 383 20.69 1.58 -2.56
C THR A 383 20.81 0.75 -1.30
N LEU A 384 22.03 0.29 -1.03
CA LEU A 384 22.41 -0.47 0.16
C LEU A 384 23.40 0.34 0.98
N PHE A 385 23.14 0.50 2.28
CA PHE A 385 24.07 1.08 3.22
C PHE A 385 24.62 0.04 4.19
N THR A 386 25.95 0.00 4.33
CA THR A 386 26.68 -0.74 5.35
C THR A 386 27.34 0.22 6.36
N LYS A 387 27.92 -0.30 7.44
CA LYS A 387 28.45 0.51 8.55
C LYS A 387 27.42 1.49 9.17
N VAL A 388 26.17 1.07 9.18
CA VAL A 388 25.07 1.88 9.74
C VAL A 388 25.01 1.69 11.26
N SER A 389 24.98 2.78 12.01
CA SER A 389 24.70 2.78 13.44
C SER A 389 23.20 2.94 13.74
N GLN A 390 22.79 2.60 14.98
CA GLN A 390 21.40 2.81 15.43
C GLN A 390 21.00 4.30 15.44
N SER A 391 21.97 5.21 15.58
CA SER A 391 21.73 6.66 15.62
C SER A 391 21.60 7.30 14.24
N ASN A 392 22.02 6.61 13.17
CA ASN A 392 21.88 7.17 11.83
C ASN A 392 20.40 7.40 11.47
N ARG A 393 20.10 8.53 10.87
CA ARG A 393 18.73 8.87 10.44
C ARG A 393 18.17 7.87 9.45
N ILE A 394 19.01 7.32 8.57
CA ILE A 394 18.61 6.26 7.64
C ILE A 394 18.22 4.95 8.35
N ALA A 395 18.57 4.76 9.62
CA ALA A 395 18.15 3.63 10.46
C ALA A 395 16.88 3.94 11.29
N GLN A 396 16.54 5.21 11.50
CA GLN A 396 15.44 5.63 12.37
C GLN A 396 14.23 6.18 11.62
N GLU A 397 14.45 6.90 10.52
CA GLU A 397 13.41 7.62 9.82
C GLU A 397 12.93 6.85 8.58
N GLU A 398 11.64 6.99 8.25
CA GLU A 398 11.04 6.39 7.06
C GLU A 398 11.48 7.13 5.80
N ILE A 399 12.14 6.44 4.87
CA ILE A 399 12.62 7.00 3.59
C ILE A 399 11.57 6.85 2.50
N PHE A 400 10.84 5.74 2.54
CA PHE A 400 9.82 5.37 1.56
C PHE A 400 10.34 5.31 0.13
N GLY A 401 11.46 4.60 -0.04
CA GLY A 401 12.19 4.43 -1.29
C GLY A 401 13.09 3.19 -1.27
N PRO A 402 13.79 2.87 -2.37
CA PRO A 402 14.57 1.65 -2.52
C PRO A 402 15.93 1.75 -1.79
N VAL A 403 15.89 1.95 -0.47
CA VAL A 403 17.06 2.16 0.38
C VAL A 403 17.06 1.21 1.55
N LEU A 404 18.08 0.35 1.63
CA LEU A 404 18.29 -0.66 2.67
C LEU A 404 19.45 -0.26 3.57
N ALA A 405 19.22 -0.24 4.89
CA ALA A 405 20.25 0.00 5.91
C ALA A 405 20.58 -1.32 6.63
N ILE A 406 21.85 -1.75 6.59
CA ILE A 406 22.31 -3.01 7.21
C ILE A 406 23.09 -2.74 8.49
N GLN A 407 22.77 -3.53 9.53
CA GLN A 407 23.45 -3.57 10.81
C GLN A 407 23.73 -5.03 11.21
N THR A 408 24.71 -5.22 12.08
CA THR A 408 25.02 -6.56 12.64
C THR A 408 24.42 -6.73 14.03
N PHE A 409 24.32 -7.98 14.46
CA PHE A 409 24.04 -8.37 15.84
C PHE A 409 24.76 -9.69 16.18
N ARG A 410 24.93 -9.97 17.48
CA ARG A 410 25.58 -11.18 18.02
C ARG A 410 24.61 -12.09 18.73
N THR A 411 23.71 -11.52 19.53
CA THR A 411 22.77 -12.30 20.38
C THR A 411 21.33 -11.99 20.04
N ILE A 412 20.43 -12.88 20.44
CA ILE A 412 18.97 -12.70 20.25
C ILE A 412 18.50 -11.45 21.00
N ASP A 413 18.92 -11.25 22.25
CA ASP A 413 18.51 -10.11 23.06
C ASP A 413 18.95 -8.77 22.41
N GLU A 414 20.19 -8.72 21.91
CA GLU A 414 20.70 -7.56 21.20
C GLU A 414 19.85 -7.18 19.98
N VAL A 415 19.46 -8.18 19.18
CA VAL A 415 18.67 -7.86 17.97
C VAL A 415 17.23 -7.50 18.30
N ILE A 416 16.65 -8.05 19.36
CA ILE A 416 15.33 -7.65 19.85
C ILE A 416 15.36 -6.19 20.29
N ASP A 417 16.36 -5.80 21.09
CA ASP A 417 16.54 -4.41 21.54
C ASP A 417 16.73 -3.46 20.36
N LYS A 418 17.62 -3.79 19.43
CA LYS A 418 17.87 -3.00 18.22
C LYS A 418 16.62 -2.87 17.34
N ALA A 419 15.89 -3.96 17.11
CA ALA A 419 14.68 -3.98 16.29
C ALA A 419 13.57 -3.12 16.91
N ASN A 420 13.39 -3.22 18.23
CA ASN A 420 12.40 -2.48 18.99
C ASN A 420 12.76 -1.00 19.25
N ASN A 421 14.05 -0.63 19.10
CA ASN A 421 14.51 0.74 19.23
C ASN A 421 14.17 1.58 17.98
N SER A 422 12.89 1.86 17.83
CA SER A 422 12.32 2.66 16.74
C SER A 422 11.01 3.28 17.23
N PRO A 423 10.64 4.47 16.76
CA PRO A 423 9.30 5.04 17.02
C PRO A 423 8.18 4.24 16.34
N TYR A 424 8.51 3.41 15.37
CA TYR A 424 7.57 2.62 14.58
C TYR A 424 7.38 1.19 15.14
N GLY A 425 6.30 0.55 14.68
CA GLY A 425 5.98 -0.82 15.05
C GLY A 425 4.94 -1.45 14.11
N LEU A 426 5.12 -1.30 12.76
CA LEU A 426 4.19 -1.84 11.79
C LEU A 426 4.45 -3.31 11.52
N SER A 427 5.67 -3.66 11.11
CA SER A 427 6.02 -5.02 10.76
C SER A 427 7.47 -5.37 11.09
N ALA A 428 7.77 -6.67 11.07
CA ALA A 428 9.10 -7.24 11.14
C ALA A 428 9.17 -8.57 10.35
N GLY A 429 10.39 -9.01 10.02
CA GLY A 429 10.65 -10.30 9.40
C GLY A 429 11.78 -11.04 10.12
N VAL A 430 11.69 -12.37 10.19
CA VAL A 430 12.68 -13.23 10.84
C VAL A 430 13.01 -14.41 9.94
N TRP A 431 14.30 -14.65 9.72
CA TRP A 431 14.83 -15.73 8.89
C TRP A 431 15.71 -16.64 9.74
N THR A 432 15.27 -17.86 9.98
CA THR A 432 15.96 -18.89 10.78
C THR A 432 15.31 -20.26 10.55
N ASP A 433 16.08 -21.32 10.61
CA ASP A 433 15.56 -22.70 10.55
C ASP A 433 15.08 -23.23 11.90
N LYS A 434 15.24 -22.46 12.99
CA LYS A 434 14.86 -22.90 14.34
C LYS A 434 13.51 -22.33 14.78
N GLY A 435 12.50 -23.20 14.90
CA GLY A 435 11.17 -22.83 15.38
C GLY A 435 11.17 -22.13 16.74
N SER A 436 12.08 -22.51 17.65
CA SER A 436 12.23 -21.85 18.96
C SER A 436 12.66 -20.38 18.85
N LYS A 437 13.55 -20.06 17.89
CA LYS A 437 13.92 -18.66 17.59
C LYS A 437 12.73 -17.89 17.01
N ILE A 438 11.98 -18.50 16.07
CA ILE A 438 10.77 -17.89 15.51
C ILE A 438 9.79 -17.53 16.63
N PHE A 439 9.48 -18.50 17.51
CA PHE A 439 8.56 -18.27 18.61
C PHE A 439 9.03 -17.16 19.56
N ASN A 440 10.29 -17.19 19.94
CA ASN A 440 10.90 -16.15 20.79
C ASN A 440 10.80 -14.77 20.13
N MET A 441 11.23 -14.65 18.86
CA MET A 441 11.23 -13.38 18.14
C MET A 441 9.81 -12.82 17.95
N THR A 442 8.86 -13.65 17.55
CA THR A 442 7.47 -13.21 17.33
C THR A 442 6.77 -12.76 18.60
N SER A 443 7.15 -13.29 19.77
CA SER A 443 6.60 -12.88 21.06
C SER A 443 7.17 -11.58 21.62
N GLN A 444 8.38 -11.17 21.18
CA GLN A 444 9.10 -10.03 21.76
C GLN A 444 9.25 -8.83 20.81
N LEU A 445 9.14 -9.03 19.49
CA LEU A 445 9.17 -7.93 18.54
C LEU A 445 7.89 -7.09 18.65
N ARG A 446 8.05 -5.79 18.85
CA ARG A 446 6.94 -4.83 18.95
C ARG A 446 6.50 -4.37 17.57
N ALA A 447 5.96 -5.31 16.80
CA ALA A 447 5.43 -5.10 15.45
C ALA A 447 4.03 -5.71 15.33
N GLY A 448 3.15 -5.05 14.60
CA GLY A 448 1.77 -5.53 14.41
C GLY A 448 1.70 -6.80 13.56
N VAL A 449 2.67 -6.99 12.64
CA VAL A 449 2.84 -8.21 11.85
C VAL A 449 4.30 -8.66 11.91
N VAL A 450 4.53 -9.95 12.15
CA VAL A 450 5.86 -10.56 12.08
C VAL A 450 5.81 -11.73 11.12
N TRP A 451 6.58 -11.65 10.05
CA TRP A 451 6.74 -12.74 9.10
C TRP A 451 7.92 -13.64 9.48
N ALA A 452 7.78 -14.94 9.30
CA ALA A 452 8.84 -15.91 9.52
C ALA A 452 9.16 -16.66 8.22
N ASN A 453 10.43 -16.61 7.78
CA ASN A 453 10.94 -17.19 6.53
C ASN A 453 10.17 -16.76 5.27
N THR A 454 9.59 -15.58 5.31
CA THR A 454 8.90 -14.90 4.21
C THR A 454 8.80 -13.41 4.50
N PHE A 455 8.40 -12.60 3.51
CA PHE A 455 8.12 -11.17 3.68
C PHE A 455 7.07 -10.70 2.66
N ASN A 456 6.33 -9.62 2.97
CA ASN A 456 5.28 -9.06 2.09
C ASN A 456 4.21 -10.08 1.66
N LYS A 457 3.89 -11.05 2.50
CA LYS A 457 2.78 -11.98 2.25
C LYS A 457 1.53 -11.48 2.96
N PHE A 458 0.55 -11.09 2.16
CA PHE A 458 -0.74 -10.56 2.61
C PHE A 458 -1.84 -11.54 2.27
N ASP A 459 -2.81 -11.62 3.17
CA ASP A 459 -4.03 -12.40 3.00
C ASP A 459 -5.21 -11.60 3.54
N PRO A 460 -6.37 -11.55 2.85
CA PRO A 460 -7.54 -10.81 3.32
C PRO A 460 -8.04 -11.22 4.70
N ALA A 461 -7.79 -12.46 5.11
CA ALA A 461 -8.18 -13.00 6.43
C ALA A 461 -7.20 -12.62 7.54
N SER A 462 -6.00 -12.14 7.20
CA SER A 462 -4.99 -11.75 8.18
C SER A 462 -5.17 -10.31 8.62
N PRO A 463 -5.18 -10.02 9.94
CA PRO A 463 -5.21 -8.63 10.41
C PRO A 463 -3.87 -7.96 10.13
N PHE A 464 -3.92 -6.68 9.76
CA PHE A 464 -2.78 -5.83 9.53
C PHE A 464 -2.94 -4.51 10.28
N GLY A 465 -1.87 -3.99 10.87
CA GLY A 465 -1.85 -2.70 11.55
C GLY A 465 -0.69 -2.56 12.51
N GLY A 466 -0.41 -1.31 12.90
CA GLY A 466 0.77 -0.94 13.66
C GLY A 466 0.58 -0.80 15.16
N TYR A 467 1.73 -0.67 15.83
CA TYR A 467 1.89 -0.15 17.19
C TYR A 467 2.66 1.17 17.15
N LYS A 468 2.73 1.88 18.28
CA LYS A 468 3.49 3.12 18.43
C LYS A 468 3.08 4.16 17.38
N GLU A 469 4.04 4.82 16.73
CA GLU A 469 3.79 5.83 15.69
C GLU A 469 3.34 5.27 14.33
N SER A 470 3.31 3.93 14.18
CA SER A 470 2.71 3.29 13.00
C SER A 470 1.19 3.23 13.04
N GLY A 471 0.57 3.72 14.12
CA GLY A 471 -0.87 3.90 14.20
C GLY A 471 -1.59 2.92 15.10
N PHE A 472 -2.90 2.81 14.90
CA PHE A 472 -3.81 1.98 15.70
C PHE A 472 -5.03 1.55 14.88
N GLY A 473 -5.76 0.56 15.38
CA GLY A 473 -6.78 -0.16 14.63
C GLY A 473 -6.16 -1.34 13.89
N ARG A 474 -6.98 -2.12 13.22
CA ARG A 474 -6.54 -3.23 12.36
C ARG A 474 -7.38 -3.26 11.10
N GLU A 475 -6.72 -3.37 9.95
CA GLU A 475 -7.35 -3.64 8.67
C GLU A 475 -7.15 -5.12 8.32
N GLY A 476 -7.97 -5.68 7.43
CA GLY A 476 -7.95 -7.11 7.14
C GLY A 476 -8.57 -7.98 8.24
N GLY A 477 -8.84 -9.23 7.91
CA GLY A 477 -9.45 -10.20 8.80
C GLY A 477 -10.79 -9.75 9.40
N VAL A 478 -11.25 -10.47 10.39
CA VAL A 478 -12.43 -10.11 11.21
C VAL A 478 -12.20 -8.80 11.97
N HIS A 479 -10.94 -8.49 12.29
CA HIS A 479 -10.55 -7.26 12.98
C HIS A 479 -10.92 -6.02 12.17
N GLY A 480 -10.80 -6.08 10.82
CA GLY A 480 -11.21 -4.99 9.94
C GLY A 480 -12.70 -4.64 10.03
N LEU A 481 -13.57 -5.64 10.30
CA LEU A 481 -15.00 -5.39 10.53
C LEU A 481 -15.24 -4.62 11.82
N ASN A 482 -14.49 -4.91 12.90
CA ASN A 482 -14.60 -4.23 14.18
C ASN A 482 -14.39 -2.71 14.06
N GLU A 483 -13.58 -2.28 13.10
CA GLU A 483 -13.31 -0.87 12.85
C GLU A 483 -14.54 -0.09 12.32
N TYR A 484 -15.54 -0.79 11.79
CA TYR A 484 -16.75 -0.23 11.18
C TYR A 484 -18.04 -0.52 11.95
N LEU A 485 -17.91 -1.09 13.14
CA LEU A 485 -19.05 -1.46 13.99
C LEU A 485 -19.00 -0.72 15.33
N LYS A 486 -20.19 -0.46 15.89
CA LYS A 486 -20.38 -0.11 17.31
C LYS A 486 -21.09 -1.24 18.03
N PHE A 487 -20.66 -1.47 19.24
CA PHE A 487 -21.28 -2.42 20.18
C PHE A 487 -22.29 -1.67 21.05
N VAL A 488 -23.52 -2.20 21.16
CA VAL A 488 -24.67 -1.51 21.79
C VAL A 488 -25.21 -2.38 22.92
#